data_89602218ee76afce7a76d7b81b80b134
#
_entry.id   89602218ee76afce7a76d7b81b80b134
#
_cell.length_a   1.000
_cell.length_b   1.000
_cell.length_c   1.000
_cell.angle_alpha   90.00
_cell.angle_beta   90.00
_cell.angle_gamma   90.00
#
_symmetry.space_group_name_H-M   'P 1'
#
loop_
_entity.id
_entity.type
_entity.pdbx_description
1 polymer ?
#
loop_
_entity_poly.entity_id
_entity_poly.type
_entity_poly.pdbx_seq_one_letter_code
_entity_poly.pdbx_strand_id
1 'polypeptide(L)'
;EFARNVLGWHDANSSEMAQTKHCVIDLMEEQKKITAKGGTMRLGGYPCHLEAGSRAAEAYGSEDVVERHRHRYEFNNAFISDFEAAGMKATGLNPDNGLVEVVEIPTHRWFVGTQYHPEYHSTAANPHPLFVRFVQEALKYRDERAAK
;
A
#
# COMPACT_ATOMS: atom_id res chain seq x y z
N GLU A 1 -8.39 -4.04 8.21
CA GLU A 1 -8.94 -5.40 8.24
C GLU A 1 -7.88 -6.44 8.58
N PHE A 2 -6.67 -6.42 8.00
CA PHE A 2 -5.60 -7.36 8.34
C PHE A 2 -5.25 -7.32 9.84
N ALA A 3 -5.08 -6.13 10.40
CA ALA A 3 -4.81 -5.96 11.82
C ALA A 3 -5.91 -6.56 12.71
N ARG A 4 -7.18 -6.39 12.34
CA ARG A 4 -8.31 -6.94 13.10
C ARG A 4 -8.45 -8.45 12.95
N ASN A 5 -8.34 -8.95 11.72
CA ASN A 5 -8.70 -10.33 11.40
C ASN A 5 -7.52 -11.31 11.50
N VAL A 6 -6.27 -10.84 11.29
CA VAL A 6 -5.07 -11.68 11.32
C VAL A 6 -4.26 -11.45 12.59
N LEU A 7 -4.01 -10.18 12.97
CA LEU A 7 -3.29 -9.86 14.21
C LEU A 7 -4.18 -9.94 15.47
N GLY A 8 -5.52 -10.00 15.30
CA GLY A 8 -6.46 -10.05 16.43
C GLY A 8 -6.61 -8.71 17.17
N TRP A 9 -6.18 -7.60 16.59
CA TRP A 9 -6.30 -6.28 17.19
C TRP A 9 -7.67 -5.68 16.90
N HIS A 10 -8.67 -6.07 17.67
CA HIS A 10 -10.06 -5.68 17.43
C HIS A 10 -10.31 -4.17 17.49
N ASP A 11 -9.45 -3.43 18.19
CA ASP A 11 -9.47 -1.97 18.28
C ASP A 11 -8.67 -1.27 17.16
N ALA A 12 -8.01 -2.01 16.25
CA ALA A 12 -7.24 -1.42 15.17
C ALA A 12 -8.07 -0.47 14.30
N ASN A 13 -7.56 0.75 14.12
CA ASN A 13 -8.30 1.80 13.44
C ASN A 13 -7.35 2.79 12.74
N SER A 14 -7.93 3.73 11.99
CA SER A 14 -7.29 4.97 11.62
C SER A 14 -7.54 6.02 12.71
N SER A 15 -6.52 6.78 13.07
CA SER A 15 -6.67 7.90 14.01
C SER A 15 -7.60 9.01 13.48
N GLU A 16 -7.90 9.00 12.17
CA GLU A 16 -8.94 9.85 11.59
C GLU A 16 -10.33 9.52 12.11
N MET A 17 -10.59 8.24 12.36
CA MET A 17 -11.91 7.75 12.77
C MET A 17 -12.04 7.63 14.28
N ALA A 18 -11.01 7.11 14.95
CA ALA A 18 -11.00 6.95 16.39
C ALA A 18 -9.57 6.81 16.93
N GLN A 19 -9.30 7.44 18.06
CA GLN A 19 -8.05 7.23 18.80
C GLN A 19 -8.13 5.94 19.60
N THR A 20 -7.30 4.97 19.24
CA THR A 20 -7.23 3.65 19.88
C THR A 20 -5.77 3.31 20.19
N LYS A 21 -5.54 2.19 20.87
CA LYS A 21 -4.19 1.70 21.13
C LYS A 21 -3.47 1.31 19.81
N HIS A 22 -4.21 0.76 18.85
CA HIS A 22 -3.65 0.32 17.58
C HIS A 22 -4.15 1.21 16.43
N CYS A 23 -3.70 2.49 16.43
CA CYS A 23 -3.88 3.37 15.27
C CYS A 23 -2.89 2.96 14.17
N VAL A 24 -3.25 1.94 13.39
CA VAL A 24 -2.41 1.38 12.31
C VAL A 24 -2.30 2.31 11.10
N ILE A 25 -3.23 3.25 10.98
CA ILE A 25 -3.19 4.39 10.06
C ILE A 25 -3.21 5.65 10.92
N ASP A 26 -2.20 6.52 10.78
CA ASP A 26 -2.04 7.70 11.63
C ASP A 26 -1.46 8.88 10.85
N LEU A 27 -1.48 10.06 11.46
CA LEU A 27 -0.74 11.23 11.00
C LEU A 27 0.74 11.06 11.34
N MET A 28 1.62 11.51 10.43
CA MET A 28 3.04 11.64 10.76
C MET A 28 3.25 12.64 11.90
N GLU A 29 4.29 12.45 12.71
CA GLU A 29 4.64 13.35 13.82
C GLU A 29 4.85 14.80 13.35
N GLU A 30 5.42 14.98 12.16
CA GLU A 30 5.61 16.29 11.55
C GLU A 30 4.27 16.96 11.19
N GLN A 31 3.29 16.17 10.74
CA GLN A 31 1.95 16.64 10.40
C GLN A 31 1.13 16.99 11.64
N LYS A 32 1.36 16.31 12.77
CA LYS A 32 0.68 16.59 14.06
C LYS A 32 0.98 18.00 14.59
N LYS A 33 2.11 18.59 14.19
CA LYS A 33 2.53 19.93 14.57
C LYS A 33 1.94 21.05 13.70
N ILE A 34 1.31 20.71 12.58
CA ILE A 34 0.77 21.67 11.63
C ILE A 34 -0.70 21.94 11.94
N THR A 35 -1.03 23.19 12.29
CA THR A 35 -2.41 23.61 12.63
C THR A 35 -3.31 23.80 11.41
N ALA A 36 -2.75 24.07 10.23
CA ALA A 36 -3.49 24.25 8.98
C ALA A 36 -3.74 22.91 8.27
N LYS A 37 -4.97 22.40 8.32
CA LYS A 37 -5.34 21.09 7.76
C LYS A 37 -4.92 20.87 6.27
N GLY A 38 -4.90 21.93 5.45
CA GLY A 38 -4.48 21.83 4.04
C GLY A 38 -2.99 21.54 3.86
N GLY A 39 -2.13 21.95 4.78
CA GLY A 39 -0.68 21.75 4.71
C GLY A 39 -0.19 20.35 5.09
N THR A 40 -1.09 19.44 5.50
CA THR A 40 -0.74 18.08 5.92
C THR A 40 -1.00 17.02 4.85
N MET A 41 -1.57 17.39 3.69
CA MET A 41 -1.82 16.44 2.60
C MET A 41 -0.57 16.23 1.76
N ARG A 42 -0.27 14.95 1.50
CA ARG A 42 0.65 14.59 0.41
C ARG A 42 -0.10 14.70 -0.91
N LEU A 43 0.28 15.66 -1.73
CA LEU A 43 -0.32 15.95 -3.03
C LEU A 43 0.76 15.93 -4.11
N GLY A 44 0.54 15.19 -5.20
CA GLY A 44 1.46 15.12 -6.33
C GLY A 44 2.22 13.81 -6.42
N GLY A 45 3.28 13.79 -7.25
CA GLY A 45 4.14 12.63 -7.45
C GLY A 45 5.17 12.49 -6.33
N TYR A 46 5.30 11.28 -5.78
CA TYR A 46 6.31 10.94 -4.79
C TYR A 46 7.03 9.66 -5.22
N PRO A 47 8.34 9.57 -4.94
CA PRO A 47 9.11 8.38 -5.26
C PRO A 47 8.72 7.22 -4.35
N CYS A 48 8.75 6.02 -4.90
CA CYS A 48 8.62 4.76 -4.18
C CYS A 48 9.68 3.80 -4.69
N HIS A 49 10.49 3.26 -3.77
CA HIS A 49 11.42 2.19 -4.05
C HIS A 49 10.77 0.85 -3.67
N LEU A 50 10.66 -0.04 -4.67
CA LEU A 50 10.03 -1.35 -4.54
C LEU A 50 11.08 -2.41 -4.23
N GLU A 51 10.77 -3.34 -3.34
CA GLU A 51 11.63 -4.49 -3.04
C GLU A 51 11.81 -5.36 -4.31
N ALA A 52 13.07 -5.68 -4.62
CA ALA A 52 13.41 -6.55 -5.75
C ALA A 52 12.66 -7.89 -5.66
N GLY A 53 12.03 -8.32 -6.76
CA GLY A 53 11.25 -9.55 -6.80
C GLY A 53 9.88 -9.47 -6.12
N SER A 54 9.46 -8.31 -5.64
CA SER A 54 8.09 -8.07 -5.21
C SER A 54 7.13 -8.11 -6.41
N ARG A 55 5.86 -8.40 -6.19
CA ARG A 55 4.84 -8.41 -7.24
C ARG A 55 4.64 -7.05 -7.88
N ALA A 56 4.77 -5.99 -7.08
CA ALA A 56 4.72 -4.65 -7.59
C ALA A 56 5.92 -4.37 -8.51
N ALA A 57 7.17 -4.66 -8.07
CA ALA A 57 8.36 -4.48 -8.91
C ALA A 57 8.28 -5.28 -10.21
N GLU A 58 7.82 -6.54 -10.16
CA GLU A 58 7.58 -7.36 -11.35
C GLU A 58 6.52 -6.77 -12.29
N ALA A 59 5.44 -6.20 -11.74
CA ALA A 59 4.38 -5.61 -12.54
C ALA A 59 4.86 -4.33 -13.24
N TYR A 60 5.61 -3.49 -12.55
CA TYR A 60 6.19 -2.26 -13.12
C TYR A 60 7.37 -2.53 -14.06
N GLY A 61 8.10 -3.63 -13.83
CA GLY A 61 9.39 -3.88 -14.50
C GLY A 61 10.51 -2.93 -14.05
N SER A 62 10.36 -2.34 -12.87
CA SER A 62 11.28 -1.39 -12.25
C SER A 62 11.15 -1.43 -10.74
N GLU A 63 12.24 -1.16 -10.04
CA GLU A 63 12.25 -1.00 -8.58
C GLU A 63 11.97 0.45 -8.15
N ASP A 64 12.24 1.43 -9.03
CA ASP A 64 11.99 2.83 -8.75
C ASP A 64 10.84 3.36 -9.59
N VAL A 65 9.82 3.88 -8.91
CA VAL A 65 8.63 4.44 -9.54
C VAL A 65 8.26 5.78 -8.89
N VAL A 66 7.50 6.59 -9.62
CA VAL A 66 6.94 7.84 -9.09
C VAL A 66 5.43 7.78 -9.28
N GLU A 67 4.70 7.84 -8.18
CA GLU A 67 3.25 7.70 -8.19
C GLU A 67 2.55 8.87 -7.51
N ARG A 68 1.30 9.11 -7.92
CA ARG A 68 0.53 10.25 -7.45
C ARG A 68 -0.21 9.95 -6.15
N HIS A 69 -0.02 10.82 -5.17
CA HIS A 69 -0.64 10.77 -3.86
C HIS A 69 -1.70 11.85 -3.67
N ARG A 70 -2.72 11.51 -2.86
CA ARG A 70 -3.74 12.44 -2.40
C ARG A 70 -4.30 11.97 -1.06
N HIS A 71 -3.45 11.94 -0.04
CA HIS A 71 -3.85 11.48 1.30
C HIS A 71 -3.13 12.28 2.39
N ARG A 72 -3.61 12.13 3.61
CA ARG A 72 -3.05 12.77 4.80
C ARG A 72 -2.56 11.74 5.81
N TYR A 73 -3.29 10.64 5.92
CA TYR A 73 -2.99 9.57 6.86
C TYR A 73 -2.12 8.52 6.20
N GLU A 74 -1.17 7.99 6.96
CA GLU A 74 -0.15 7.06 6.50
C GLU A 74 -0.24 5.75 7.27
N PHE A 75 0.31 4.68 6.73
CA PHE A 75 0.57 3.47 7.50
C PHE A 75 1.53 3.82 8.66
N ASN A 76 1.18 3.38 9.87
CA ASN A 76 2.01 3.64 11.03
C ASN A 76 3.18 2.64 11.07
N ASN A 77 4.37 3.13 10.75
CA ASN A 77 5.59 2.32 10.66
C ASN A 77 5.97 1.59 11.96
N ALA A 78 5.45 2.03 13.11
CA ALA A 78 5.65 1.34 14.39
C ALA A 78 5.12 -0.11 14.39
N PHE A 79 4.21 -0.44 13.48
CA PHE A 79 3.58 -1.75 13.39
C PHE A 79 4.10 -2.61 12.22
N ILE A 80 5.08 -2.15 11.42
CA ILE A 80 5.61 -2.89 10.27
C ILE A 80 6.01 -4.31 10.67
N SER A 81 6.80 -4.46 11.73
CA SER A 81 7.30 -5.77 12.18
C SER A 81 6.20 -6.75 12.56
N ASP A 82 5.11 -6.26 13.15
CA ASP A 82 3.97 -7.12 13.52
C ASP A 82 3.22 -7.60 12.26
N PHE A 83 3.04 -6.71 11.29
CA PHE A 83 2.40 -7.05 10.01
C PHE A 83 3.24 -8.04 9.21
N GLU A 84 4.56 -7.83 9.13
CA GLU A 84 5.48 -8.72 8.43
C GLU A 84 5.57 -10.10 9.07
N ALA A 85 5.62 -10.17 10.40
CA ALA A 85 5.59 -11.44 11.14
C ALA A 85 4.30 -12.23 10.87
N ALA A 86 3.20 -11.54 10.59
CA ALA A 86 1.90 -12.13 10.25
C ALA A 86 1.70 -12.38 8.75
N GLY A 87 2.68 -12.03 7.90
CA GLY A 87 2.69 -12.36 6.48
C GLY A 87 2.25 -11.25 5.52
N MET A 88 2.03 -10.02 5.99
CA MET A 88 1.89 -8.85 5.12
C MET A 88 3.20 -8.06 5.11
N LYS A 89 3.83 -7.93 3.96
CA LYS A 89 5.11 -7.26 3.81
C LYS A 89 4.97 -5.83 3.30
N ALA A 90 5.80 -4.93 3.81
CA ALA A 90 6.00 -3.60 3.25
C ALA A 90 7.02 -3.69 2.10
N THR A 91 6.54 -3.83 0.87
CA THR A 91 7.37 -4.07 -0.32
C THR A 91 7.65 -2.81 -1.14
N GLY A 92 7.13 -1.67 -0.75
CA GLY A 92 7.45 -0.37 -1.35
C GLY A 92 7.55 0.70 -0.28
N LEU A 93 8.66 1.42 -0.28
CA LEU A 93 8.94 2.49 0.68
C LEU A 93 9.28 3.78 -0.04
N ASN A 94 8.87 4.89 0.52
CA ASN A 94 9.37 6.19 0.08
C ASN A 94 10.85 6.33 0.50
N PRO A 95 11.80 6.56 -0.42
CA PRO A 95 13.23 6.58 -0.10
C PRO A 95 13.65 7.79 0.75
N ASP A 96 12.86 8.87 0.75
CA ASP A 96 13.20 10.10 1.47
C ASP A 96 12.85 10.05 2.96
N ASN A 97 11.79 9.32 3.31
CA ASN A 97 11.25 9.33 4.68
C ASN A 97 10.86 7.94 5.22
N GLY A 98 11.03 6.88 4.43
CA GLY A 98 10.76 5.49 4.84
C GLY A 98 9.29 5.14 5.04
N LEU A 99 8.35 5.97 4.58
CA LEU A 99 6.92 5.66 4.65
C LEU A 99 6.56 4.47 3.78
N VAL A 100 5.67 3.63 4.27
CA VAL A 100 5.14 2.49 3.51
C VAL A 100 4.22 2.99 2.41
N GLU A 101 4.57 2.66 1.17
CA GLU A 101 3.82 3.01 -0.03
C GLU A 101 3.11 1.81 -0.66
N VAL A 102 3.69 0.61 -0.49
CA VAL A 102 3.14 -0.65 -1.01
C VAL A 102 3.22 -1.73 0.05
N VAL A 103 2.14 -2.49 0.18
CA VAL A 103 2.08 -3.71 1.00
C VAL A 103 1.63 -4.89 0.14
N GLU A 104 2.16 -6.07 0.44
CA GLU A 104 1.81 -7.31 -0.25
C GLU A 104 1.55 -8.45 0.73
N ILE A 105 0.72 -9.42 0.33
CA ILE A 105 0.62 -10.73 0.98
C ILE A 105 1.20 -11.77 0.02
N PRO A 106 2.47 -12.17 0.18
CA PRO A 106 3.16 -13.05 -0.78
C PRO A 106 2.50 -14.44 -0.93
N THR A 107 1.81 -14.92 0.08
CA THR A 107 1.09 -16.20 0.04
C THR A 107 -0.25 -16.12 -0.69
N HIS A 108 -0.79 -14.92 -0.90
CA HIS A 108 -1.99 -14.71 -1.70
C HIS A 108 -1.63 -14.68 -3.20
N ARG A 109 -2.51 -15.15 -4.08
CA ARG A 109 -2.26 -15.18 -5.54
C ARG A 109 -1.88 -13.79 -6.09
N TRP A 110 -2.70 -12.79 -5.76
CA TRP A 110 -2.44 -11.39 -6.06
C TRP A 110 -3.06 -10.54 -4.96
N PHE A 111 -2.22 -9.97 -4.12
CA PHE A 111 -2.59 -8.94 -3.15
C PHE A 111 -1.49 -7.89 -3.14
N VAL A 112 -1.81 -6.73 -3.67
CA VAL A 112 -0.97 -5.53 -3.67
C VAL A 112 -1.84 -4.38 -3.20
N GLY A 113 -1.50 -3.76 -2.09
CA GLY A 113 -2.14 -2.56 -1.58
C GLY A 113 -1.21 -1.37 -1.74
N THR A 114 -1.73 -0.25 -2.24
CA THR A 114 -0.94 0.96 -2.47
C THR A 114 -1.49 2.13 -1.66
N GLN A 115 -0.60 2.98 -1.17
CA GLN A 115 -0.94 4.25 -0.54
C GLN A 115 -1.24 5.33 -1.58
N TYR A 116 -0.61 5.25 -2.73
CA TYR A 116 -0.82 6.12 -3.89
C TYR A 116 -2.03 5.69 -4.73
N HIS A 117 -2.35 6.50 -5.74
CA HIS A 117 -3.51 6.37 -6.63
C HIS A 117 -3.11 5.96 -8.05
N PRO A 118 -2.98 4.64 -8.36
CA PRO A 118 -2.58 4.16 -9.69
C PRO A 118 -3.53 4.62 -10.81
N GLU A 119 -4.79 4.87 -10.48
CA GLU A 119 -5.80 5.30 -11.45
C GLU A 119 -5.48 6.66 -12.11
N TYR A 120 -4.69 7.49 -11.46
CA TYR A 120 -4.27 8.78 -12.04
C TYR A 120 -3.27 8.63 -13.19
N HIS A 121 -2.58 7.50 -13.28
CA HIS A 121 -1.65 7.18 -14.37
C HIS A 121 -2.21 6.09 -15.32
N SER A 122 -3.51 5.78 -15.23
CA SER A 122 -4.15 4.73 -16.01
C SER A 122 -5.14 5.29 -17.03
N THR A 123 -5.02 4.84 -18.27
CA THR A 123 -5.98 5.13 -19.34
C THR A 123 -6.35 3.85 -20.08
N ALA A 124 -7.41 3.87 -20.91
CA ALA A 124 -7.77 2.72 -21.74
C ALA A 124 -6.67 2.34 -22.75
N ALA A 125 -5.94 3.33 -23.26
CA ALA A 125 -4.85 3.11 -24.21
C ALA A 125 -3.51 2.73 -23.53
N ASN A 126 -3.33 3.13 -22.30
CA ASN A 126 -2.14 2.85 -21.49
C ASN A 126 -2.55 2.50 -20.06
N PRO A 127 -3.05 1.28 -19.84
CA PRO A 127 -3.51 0.87 -18.53
C PRO A 127 -2.34 0.71 -17.55
N HIS A 128 -2.57 1.09 -16.29
CA HIS A 128 -1.55 1.00 -15.26
C HIS A 128 -1.11 -0.46 -15.02
N PRO A 129 0.20 -0.74 -14.85
CA PRO A 129 0.74 -2.09 -14.78
C PRO A 129 0.16 -2.94 -13.65
N LEU A 130 -0.16 -2.35 -12.49
CA LEU A 130 -0.80 -3.08 -11.39
C LEU A 130 -2.20 -3.58 -11.77
N PHE A 131 -2.98 -2.80 -12.53
CA PHE A 131 -4.31 -3.22 -13.01
C PHE A 131 -4.20 -4.31 -14.06
N VAL A 132 -3.24 -4.18 -14.98
CA VAL A 132 -2.98 -5.21 -16.00
C VAL A 132 -2.63 -6.54 -15.33
N ARG A 133 -1.70 -6.51 -14.36
CA ARG A 133 -1.27 -7.71 -13.66
C ARG A 133 -2.39 -8.34 -12.82
N PHE A 134 -3.20 -7.53 -12.15
CA PHE A 134 -4.37 -8.02 -11.43
C PHE A 134 -5.31 -8.81 -12.33
N VAL A 135 -5.64 -8.28 -13.52
CA VAL A 135 -6.52 -8.96 -14.49
C VAL A 135 -5.86 -10.24 -15.02
N GLN A 136 -4.55 -10.20 -15.32
CA GLN A 136 -3.81 -11.39 -15.77
C GLN A 136 -3.86 -12.52 -14.73
N GLU A 137 -3.65 -12.22 -13.45
CA GLU A 137 -3.72 -13.22 -12.38
C GLU A 137 -5.14 -13.75 -12.17
N ALA A 138 -6.16 -12.91 -12.34
CA ALA A 138 -7.55 -13.33 -12.29
C ALA A 138 -7.90 -14.30 -13.46
N LEU A 139 -7.41 -14.02 -14.68
CA LEU A 139 -7.58 -14.91 -15.84
C LEU A 139 -6.88 -16.26 -15.64
N LYS A 140 -5.64 -16.26 -15.18
CA LYS A 140 -4.92 -17.49 -14.85
C LYS A 140 -5.69 -18.34 -13.82
N TYR A 141 -6.21 -17.70 -12.78
CA TYR A 141 -7.00 -18.39 -11.76
C TYR A 141 -8.27 -19.03 -12.34
N ARG A 142 -8.98 -18.31 -13.20
CA ARG A 142 -10.15 -18.85 -13.91
C ARG A 142 -9.78 -20.10 -14.72
N ASP A 143 -8.72 -20.03 -15.50
CA ASP A 143 -8.32 -21.11 -16.42
C ASP A 143 -7.83 -22.36 -15.65
N GLU A 144 -7.08 -22.17 -14.55
CA GLU A 144 -6.68 -23.25 -13.65
C GLU A 144 -7.89 -23.95 -12.98
N ARG A 145 -8.97 -23.22 -12.71
CA ARG A 145 -10.20 -23.82 -12.17
C ARG A 145 -11.02 -24.55 -13.21
N ALA A 146 -11.02 -24.08 -14.45
CA ALA A 146 -11.71 -24.74 -15.56
C ALA A 146 -11.02 -26.04 -15.99
N ALA A 147 -9.74 -26.21 -15.67
CA ALA A 147 -8.96 -27.41 -15.99
C ALA A 147 -9.04 -28.53 -14.93
N LYS A 148 -9.73 -28.29 -13.81
CA LYS A 148 -9.98 -29.25 -12.72
C LYS A 148 -11.37 -29.83 -12.81
#